data_826d5f82e8d8cab346adfab612091467
#
_entry.id   826d5f82e8d8cab346adfab612091467
#
_cell.length_a   1.000
_cell.length_b   1.000
_cell.length_c   1.000
_cell.angle_alpha   90.00
_cell.angle_beta   90.00
_cell.angle_gamma   90.00
#
_symmetry.space_group_name_H-M   'P 1'
#
loop_
_entity.id
_entity.type
_entity.pdbx_description
1 polymer ?
#
loop_
_entity_poly.entity_id
_entity_poly.type
_entity_poly.pdbx_seq_one_letter_code
_entity_poly.pdbx_strand_id
1 'polypeptide(L)'
;MISFVRWLLVLLFIVLSFPFLCVYMLINPIKNRNLHVACRSYSVINKIFSVRVAVNGFDTISTAKPYIYVANHQCNYDVLIVAEALKPGTVIVGKKSLRWLPLVGQLYWLTGSLFIDRNSPRASIQSLRKISKSVVADNTSIWIFPEGTRNKGGDMLPFKAGAFRIAKEMGVGIVPVTISPAVGDIAYNSLRPTEVSIVAHQPIEADEVARMSAKELASYTREIINNMIPVI
;
A
#
# COMPACT_ATOMS: atom_id res chain seq x y z
N MET A 1 -14.30 24.80 -10.90
CA MET A 1 -14.06 24.47 -12.32
C MET A 1 -12.87 23.52 -12.52
N ILE A 2 -11.67 23.85 -12.03
CA ILE A 2 -10.46 23.01 -12.18
C ILE A 2 -10.65 21.59 -11.61
N SER A 3 -11.21 21.45 -10.43
CA SER A 3 -11.47 20.13 -9.82
C SER A 3 -12.41 19.28 -10.68
N PHE A 4 -13.47 19.85 -11.22
CA PHE A 4 -14.40 19.13 -12.10
C PHE A 4 -13.69 18.59 -13.34
N VAL A 5 -12.88 19.41 -13.99
CA VAL A 5 -12.11 18.99 -15.19
C VAL A 5 -11.14 17.87 -14.84
N ARG A 6 -10.42 17.97 -13.70
CA ARG A 6 -9.50 16.93 -13.24
C ARG A 6 -10.20 15.60 -12.96
N TRP A 7 -11.34 15.64 -12.27
CA TRP A 7 -12.11 14.42 -12.02
C TRP A 7 -12.68 13.80 -13.30
N LEU A 8 -13.08 14.63 -14.25
CA LEU A 8 -13.50 14.15 -15.58
C LEU A 8 -12.34 13.49 -16.34
N LEU A 9 -11.14 14.08 -16.31
CA LEU A 9 -9.94 13.49 -16.89
C LEU A 9 -9.56 12.17 -16.23
N VAL A 10 -9.64 12.09 -14.90
CA VAL A 10 -9.40 10.83 -14.14
C VAL A 10 -10.41 9.77 -14.52
N LEU A 11 -11.71 10.12 -14.59
CA LEU A 11 -12.75 9.18 -14.99
C LEU A 11 -12.51 8.65 -16.40
N LEU A 12 -12.26 9.54 -17.34
CA LEU A 12 -11.98 9.21 -18.74
C LEU A 12 -10.74 8.32 -18.84
N PHE A 13 -9.66 8.67 -18.13
CA PHE A 13 -8.44 7.88 -18.09
C PHE A 13 -8.68 6.47 -17.54
N ILE A 14 -9.44 6.34 -16.43
CA ILE A 14 -9.76 5.03 -15.85
C ILE A 14 -10.60 4.20 -16.82
N VAL A 15 -11.65 4.77 -17.38
CA VAL A 15 -12.57 4.08 -18.32
C VAL A 15 -11.82 3.59 -19.56
N LEU A 16 -10.93 4.41 -20.11
CA LEU A 16 -10.17 4.04 -21.31
C LEU A 16 -9.06 3.03 -21.00
N SER A 17 -8.32 3.21 -19.90
CA SER A 17 -7.18 2.33 -19.57
C SER A 17 -7.59 0.97 -19.00
N PHE A 18 -8.74 0.88 -18.34
CA PHE A 18 -9.20 -0.32 -17.65
C PHE A 18 -9.31 -1.56 -18.56
N PRO A 19 -9.95 -1.52 -19.74
CA PRO A 19 -10.03 -2.67 -20.64
C PRO A 19 -8.65 -3.16 -21.08
N PHE A 20 -7.74 -2.24 -21.42
CA PHE A 20 -6.37 -2.60 -21.82
C PHE A 20 -5.59 -3.26 -20.69
N LEU A 21 -5.71 -2.73 -19.45
CA LEU A 21 -5.11 -3.36 -18.27
C LEU A 21 -5.69 -4.75 -18.01
N CYS A 22 -7.01 -4.93 -18.15
CA CYS A 22 -7.63 -6.24 -17.99
C CYS A 22 -7.10 -7.24 -19.01
N VAL A 23 -7.05 -6.88 -20.29
CA VAL A 23 -6.51 -7.73 -21.37
C VAL A 23 -5.05 -8.07 -21.08
N TYR A 24 -4.22 -7.06 -20.74
CA TYR A 24 -2.82 -7.29 -20.39
C TYR A 24 -2.68 -8.31 -19.24
N MET A 25 -3.45 -8.17 -18.18
CA MET A 25 -3.38 -9.04 -17.00
C MET A 25 -3.90 -10.45 -17.25
N LEU A 26 -4.86 -10.61 -18.16
CA LEU A 26 -5.36 -11.94 -18.58
C LEU A 26 -4.33 -12.69 -19.42
N ILE A 27 -3.58 -11.99 -20.26
CA ILE A 27 -2.50 -12.58 -21.07
C ILE A 27 -1.26 -12.85 -20.21
N ASN A 28 -1.02 -12.03 -19.17
CA ASN A 28 0.13 -12.15 -18.27
C ASN A 28 -0.34 -12.63 -16.87
N PRO A 29 -0.42 -13.92 -16.62
CA PRO A 29 -1.03 -14.47 -15.39
C PRO A 29 -0.15 -14.29 -14.13
N ILE A 30 1.01 -13.62 -14.21
CA ILE A 30 1.91 -13.37 -13.08
C ILE A 30 1.34 -12.26 -12.19
N LYS A 31 0.44 -12.65 -11.29
CA LYS A 31 -0.40 -11.74 -10.50
C LYS A 31 0.36 -10.69 -9.70
N ASN A 32 1.47 -11.05 -9.05
CA ASN A 32 2.28 -10.12 -8.25
C ASN A 32 3.01 -9.05 -9.08
N ARG A 33 3.22 -9.28 -10.38
CA ARG A 33 3.72 -8.25 -11.31
C ARG A 33 2.60 -7.36 -11.82
N ASN A 34 1.40 -7.89 -11.97
CA ASN A 34 0.24 -7.16 -12.48
C ASN A 34 -0.12 -5.96 -11.61
N LEU A 35 0.02 -6.08 -10.29
CA LEU A 35 -0.23 -4.94 -9.41
C LEU A 35 0.74 -3.78 -9.67
N HIS A 36 2.02 -4.07 -9.83
CA HIS A 36 3.02 -3.04 -10.17
C HIS A 36 2.67 -2.33 -11.47
N VAL A 37 2.27 -3.06 -12.52
CA VAL A 37 1.85 -2.48 -13.81
C VAL A 37 0.61 -1.59 -13.63
N ALA A 38 -0.41 -2.06 -12.90
CA ALA A 38 -1.59 -1.25 -12.62
C ALA A 38 -1.24 0.03 -11.84
N CYS A 39 -0.41 -0.09 -10.80
CA CYS A 39 0.04 1.04 -9.99
C CYS A 39 0.80 2.06 -10.85
N ARG A 40 1.75 1.62 -11.66
CA ARG A 40 2.51 2.50 -12.57
C ARG A 40 1.61 3.18 -13.61
N SER A 41 0.59 2.50 -14.10
CA SER A 41 -0.38 3.11 -15.02
C SER A 41 -1.22 4.16 -14.31
N TYR A 42 -1.74 3.88 -13.11
CA TYR A 42 -2.59 4.81 -12.38
C TYR A 42 -1.84 5.91 -11.64
N SER A 43 -0.52 5.83 -11.49
CA SER A 43 0.29 6.91 -10.95
C SER A 43 0.24 8.20 -11.82
N VAL A 44 -0.15 8.08 -13.09
CA VAL A 44 -0.46 9.24 -13.97
C VAL A 44 -1.49 10.18 -13.33
N ILE A 45 -2.39 9.67 -12.48
CA ILE A 45 -3.39 10.46 -11.77
C ILE A 45 -2.73 11.51 -10.86
N ASN A 46 -1.53 11.21 -10.30
CA ASN A 46 -0.75 12.17 -9.52
C ASN A 46 -0.43 13.42 -10.36
N LYS A 47 -0.08 13.24 -11.65
CA LYS A 47 0.18 14.36 -12.56
C LYS A 47 -1.07 15.18 -12.84
N ILE A 48 -2.24 14.54 -12.99
CA ILE A 48 -3.52 15.22 -13.20
C ILE A 48 -3.85 16.12 -11.99
N PHE A 49 -3.55 15.67 -10.78
CA PHE A 49 -3.76 16.48 -9.57
C PHE A 49 -2.57 17.37 -9.19
N SER A 50 -1.52 17.43 -10.02
CA SER A 50 -0.28 18.18 -9.72
C SER A 50 0.38 17.73 -8.42
N VAL A 51 0.33 16.43 -8.10
CA VAL A 51 1.02 15.84 -6.95
C VAL A 51 2.36 15.30 -7.41
N ARG A 52 3.43 15.72 -6.76
CA ARG A 52 4.79 15.21 -6.94
C ARG A 52 5.12 14.30 -5.77
N VAL A 53 5.43 13.05 -6.05
CA VAL A 53 5.79 12.06 -5.05
C VAL A 53 7.28 11.82 -5.08
N ALA A 54 7.98 12.23 -4.02
CA ALA A 54 9.39 11.91 -3.81
C ALA A 54 9.50 10.51 -3.17
N VAL A 55 10.10 9.56 -3.90
CA VAL A 55 10.27 8.17 -3.47
C VAL A 55 11.70 7.96 -3.01
N ASN A 56 11.91 7.60 -1.74
CA ASN A 56 13.25 7.46 -1.15
C ASN A 56 13.40 6.13 -0.39
N GLY A 57 14.62 5.60 -0.35
CA GLY A 57 14.98 4.43 0.44
C GLY A 57 14.58 3.07 -0.16
N PHE A 58 13.72 3.03 -1.16
CA PHE A 58 13.27 1.77 -1.77
C PHE A 58 14.38 1.04 -2.54
N ASP A 59 15.35 1.76 -3.07
CA ASP A 59 16.43 1.16 -3.87
C ASP A 59 17.38 0.30 -3.04
N THR A 60 17.46 0.58 -1.73
CA THR A 60 18.28 -0.20 -0.79
C THR A 60 17.59 -1.49 -0.34
N ILE A 61 16.28 -1.64 -0.58
CA ILE A 61 15.52 -2.81 -0.17
C ILE A 61 15.70 -3.93 -1.22
N SER A 62 16.22 -5.06 -0.76
CA SER A 62 16.41 -6.24 -1.59
C SER A 62 15.09 -6.76 -2.15
N THR A 63 15.07 -7.14 -3.42
CA THR A 63 13.94 -7.83 -4.06
C THR A 63 14.12 -9.35 -4.12
N ALA A 64 15.26 -9.87 -3.63
CA ALA A 64 15.57 -11.30 -3.64
C ALA A 64 14.77 -12.10 -2.59
N LYS A 65 14.24 -11.43 -1.58
CA LYS A 65 13.40 -12.02 -0.52
C LYS A 65 12.15 -11.19 -0.28
N PRO A 66 11.05 -11.81 0.19
CA PRO A 66 9.82 -11.09 0.46
C PRO A 66 9.90 -10.31 1.78
N TYR A 67 9.17 -9.19 1.83
CA TYR A 67 9.00 -8.35 3.00
C TYR A 67 7.53 -8.02 3.25
N ILE A 68 7.20 -7.63 4.48
CA ILE A 68 5.97 -6.91 4.77
C ILE A 68 6.27 -5.42 4.86
N TYR A 69 5.84 -4.66 3.85
CA TYR A 69 5.86 -3.19 3.88
C TYR A 69 4.73 -2.70 4.77
N VAL A 70 5.07 -1.92 5.77
CA VAL A 70 4.14 -1.36 6.77
C VAL A 70 4.18 0.15 6.70
N ALA A 71 3.04 0.78 6.37
CA ALA A 71 2.96 2.23 6.22
C ALA A 71 1.85 2.85 7.08
N ASN A 72 1.98 4.13 7.44
CA ASN A 72 0.90 4.94 7.99
C ASN A 72 -0.18 5.19 6.91
N HIS A 73 -1.43 5.42 7.35
CA HIS A 73 -2.58 5.57 6.45
C HIS A 73 -3.42 6.79 6.80
N GLN A 74 -3.35 7.81 5.97
CA GLN A 74 -3.99 9.11 6.24
C GLN A 74 -5.32 9.26 5.48
N CYS A 75 -5.31 8.97 4.18
CA CYS A 75 -6.45 9.24 3.32
C CYS A 75 -6.57 8.23 2.16
N ASN A 76 -7.59 8.43 1.30
CA ASN A 76 -7.76 7.59 0.11
C ASN A 76 -6.64 7.77 -0.92
N TYR A 77 -6.00 8.95 -0.91
CA TYR A 77 -4.97 9.29 -1.87
C TYR A 77 -3.66 8.53 -1.63
N ASP A 78 -3.44 8.00 -0.42
CA ASP A 78 -2.23 7.21 -0.09
C ASP A 78 -2.01 6.06 -1.06
N VAL A 79 -3.09 5.48 -1.63
CA VAL A 79 -2.99 4.41 -2.62
C VAL A 79 -2.27 4.88 -3.90
N LEU A 80 -2.50 6.13 -4.32
CA LEU A 80 -1.83 6.73 -5.49
C LEU A 80 -0.38 7.12 -5.17
N ILE A 81 -0.09 7.52 -3.94
CA ILE A 81 1.28 7.77 -3.46
C ILE A 81 2.06 6.46 -3.45
N VAL A 82 1.49 5.40 -2.87
CA VAL A 82 2.08 4.06 -2.84
C VAL A 82 2.30 3.51 -4.23
N ALA A 83 1.44 3.84 -5.20
CA ALA A 83 1.56 3.40 -6.57
C ALA A 83 2.90 3.81 -7.24
N GLU A 84 3.51 4.92 -6.81
CA GLU A 84 4.83 5.37 -7.30
C GLU A 84 5.98 4.53 -6.72
N ALA A 85 5.82 4.01 -5.51
CA ALA A 85 6.87 3.33 -4.75
C ALA A 85 6.77 1.79 -4.80
N LEU A 86 5.63 1.25 -5.24
CA LEU A 86 5.37 -0.18 -5.17
C LEU A 86 6.35 -0.98 -6.03
N LYS A 87 7.10 -1.88 -5.41
CA LYS A 87 8.05 -2.77 -6.10
C LYS A 87 7.32 -3.91 -6.83
N PRO A 88 7.86 -4.40 -7.97
CA PRO A 88 7.40 -5.65 -8.57
C PRO A 88 7.45 -6.79 -7.55
N GLY A 89 6.51 -7.74 -7.64
CA GLY A 89 6.44 -8.83 -6.67
C GLY A 89 5.79 -8.44 -5.34
N THR A 90 5.08 -7.31 -5.26
CA THR A 90 4.36 -6.88 -4.08
C THR A 90 2.85 -6.90 -4.33
N VAL A 91 2.06 -7.33 -3.36
CA VAL A 91 0.60 -7.26 -3.37
C VAL A 91 0.09 -6.39 -2.22
N ILE A 92 -1.07 -5.75 -2.43
CA ILE A 92 -1.69 -4.88 -1.42
C ILE A 92 -2.80 -5.63 -0.70
N VAL A 93 -2.92 -5.36 0.60
CA VAL A 93 -4.01 -5.86 1.44
C VAL A 93 -5.13 -4.83 1.53
N GLY A 94 -6.27 -5.15 0.93
CA GLY A 94 -7.48 -4.32 0.91
C GLY A 94 -8.60 -4.85 1.82
N LYS A 95 -9.61 -4.00 2.04
CA LYS A 95 -10.84 -4.39 2.74
C LYS A 95 -11.68 -5.32 1.86
N LYS A 96 -12.26 -6.38 2.42
CA LYS A 96 -13.09 -7.37 1.70
C LYS A 96 -14.23 -6.75 0.88
N SER A 97 -14.82 -5.66 1.34
CA SER A 97 -15.89 -4.96 0.60
C SER A 97 -15.43 -4.35 -0.73
N LEU A 98 -14.13 -4.09 -0.92
CA LEU A 98 -13.59 -3.53 -2.18
C LEU A 98 -13.78 -4.49 -3.36
N ARG A 99 -13.92 -5.79 -3.11
CA ARG A 99 -14.18 -6.79 -4.16
C ARG A 99 -15.47 -6.54 -4.95
N TRP A 100 -16.42 -5.84 -4.35
CA TRP A 100 -17.73 -5.56 -4.94
C TRP A 100 -17.79 -4.20 -5.65
N LEU A 101 -16.74 -3.37 -5.55
CA LEU A 101 -16.70 -2.10 -6.25
C LEU A 101 -16.40 -2.35 -7.74
N PRO A 102 -17.22 -1.82 -8.66
CA PRO A 102 -16.95 -1.87 -10.08
C PRO A 102 -15.55 -1.36 -10.41
N LEU A 103 -14.89 -1.94 -11.38
CA LEU A 103 -13.51 -1.68 -11.82
C LEU A 103 -12.45 -2.02 -10.77
N VAL A 104 -12.63 -1.59 -9.52
CA VAL A 104 -11.69 -1.83 -8.43
C VAL A 104 -11.61 -3.31 -8.06
N GLY A 105 -12.76 -3.97 -7.87
CA GLY A 105 -12.82 -5.38 -7.49
C GLY A 105 -12.17 -6.30 -8.52
N GLN A 106 -12.40 -6.03 -9.81
CA GLN A 106 -11.79 -6.77 -10.91
C GLN A 106 -10.27 -6.60 -10.95
N LEU A 107 -9.77 -5.35 -10.79
CA LEU A 107 -8.33 -5.09 -10.72
C LEU A 107 -7.69 -5.81 -9.52
N TYR A 108 -8.30 -5.73 -8.34
CA TYR A 108 -7.79 -6.46 -7.16
C TYR A 108 -7.70 -7.97 -7.41
N TRP A 109 -8.68 -8.55 -8.09
CA TRP A 109 -8.67 -9.97 -8.42
C TRP A 109 -7.57 -10.31 -9.44
N LEU A 110 -7.45 -9.52 -10.51
CA LEU A 110 -6.46 -9.73 -11.57
C LEU A 110 -5.02 -9.48 -11.11
N THR A 111 -4.83 -8.60 -10.13
CA THR A 111 -3.51 -8.27 -9.57
C THR A 111 -3.06 -9.21 -8.45
N GLY A 112 -3.92 -10.17 -8.04
CA GLY A 112 -3.62 -11.02 -6.90
C GLY A 112 -3.63 -10.29 -5.56
N SER A 113 -4.14 -9.06 -5.51
CA SER A 113 -4.29 -8.30 -4.28
C SER A 113 -5.23 -9.02 -3.30
N LEU A 114 -4.98 -8.82 -2.02
CA LEU A 114 -5.50 -9.66 -0.96
C LEU A 114 -6.63 -8.94 -0.22
N PHE A 115 -7.65 -9.69 0.20
CA PHE A 115 -8.77 -9.10 0.93
C PHE A 115 -8.78 -9.58 2.37
N ILE A 116 -8.87 -8.62 3.31
CA ILE A 116 -9.06 -8.92 4.73
C ILE A 116 -10.50 -8.62 5.13
N ASP A 117 -11.09 -9.58 5.82
CA ASP A 117 -12.33 -9.38 6.56
C ASP A 117 -12.01 -8.70 7.89
N ARG A 118 -12.41 -7.42 8.01
CA ARG A 118 -12.12 -6.59 9.19
C ARG A 118 -13.27 -6.60 10.21
N ASN A 119 -14.30 -7.41 9.99
CA ASN A 119 -15.47 -7.45 10.88
C ASN A 119 -15.14 -8.03 12.27
N SER A 120 -14.11 -8.86 12.37
CA SER A 120 -13.60 -9.33 13.65
C SER A 120 -12.08 -9.56 13.61
N PRO A 121 -11.38 -9.46 14.75
CA PRO A 121 -9.95 -9.79 14.84
C PRO A 121 -9.65 -11.23 14.39
N ARG A 122 -10.53 -12.18 14.74
CA ARG A 122 -10.40 -13.60 14.37
C ARG A 122 -10.51 -13.80 12.86
N ALA A 123 -11.50 -13.17 12.20
CA ALA A 123 -11.65 -13.23 10.74
C ALA A 123 -10.47 -12.58 10.01
N SER A 124 -9.95 -11.47 10.54
CA SER A 124 -8.77 -10.81 10.02
C SER A 124 -7.54 -11.72 10.08
N ILE A 125 -7.26 -12.34 11.22
CA ILE A 125 -6.13 -13.26 11.40
C ILE A 125 -6.27 -14.48 10.46
N GLN A 126 -7.48 -15.04 10.35
CA GLN A 126 -7.73 -16.19 9.49
C GLN A 126 -7.53 -15.85 8.00
N SER A 127 -7.96 -14.66 7.58
CA SER A 127 -7.71 -14.14 6.23
C SER A 127 -6.22 -13.99 5.97
N LEU A 128 -5.50 -13.38 6.89
CA LEU A 128 -4.06 -13.17 6.80
C LEU A 128 -3.27 -14.50 6.74
N ARG A 129 -3.64 -15.52 7.54
CA ARG A 129 -2.99 -16.84 7.48
C ARG A 129 -3.18 -17.57 6.16
N LYS A 130 -4.34 -17.43 5.53
CA LYS A 130 -4.55 -17.97 4.17
C LYS A 130 -3.62 -17.30 3.16
N ILE A 131 -3.42 -16.00 3.33
CA ILE A 131 -2.57 -15.15 2.52
C ILE A 131 -1.09 -15.54 2.67
N SER A 132 -0.62 -15.74 3.90
CA SER A 132 0.79 -16.00 4.18
C SER A 132 1.31 -17.23 3.43
N LYS A 133 0.51 -18.29 3.37
CA LYS A 133 0.91 -19.55 2.71
C LYS A 133 1.14 -19.38 1.19
N SER A 134 0.30 -18.61 0.49
CA SER A 134 0.46 -18.38 -0.94
C SER A 134 1.58 -17.40 -1.25
N VAL A 135 1.77 -16.40 -0.39
CA VAL A 135 2.73 -15.32 -0.60
C VAL A 135 4.17 -15.80 -0.40
N VAL A 136 4.43 -16.68 0.59
CA VAL A 136 5.76 -17.27 0.80
C VAL A 136 6.15 -18.16 -0.38
N ALA A 137 5.22 -19.00 -0.86
CA ALA A 137 5.48 -19.89 -1.99
C ALA A 137 5.87 -19.13 -3.27
N ASP A 138 5.29 -17.95 -3.48
CA ASP A 138 5.51 -17.13 -4.68
C ASP A 138 6.59 -16.04 -4.51
N ASN A 139 7.35 -16.05 -3.41
CA ASN A 139 8.34 -15.01 -3.06
C ASN A 139 7.74 -13.58 -3.20
N THR A 140 6.53 -13.38 -2.71
CA THR A 140 5.75 -12.16 -2.88
C THR A 140 5.77 -11.32 -1.61
N SER A 141 6.04 -10.03 -1.74
CA SER A 141 5.94 -9.06 -0.65
C SER A 141 4.50 -8.61 -0.43
N ILE A 142 4.20 -8.15 0.78
CA ILE A 142 2.86 -7.65 1.15
C ILE A 142 2.97 -6.17 1.54
N TRP A 143 2.08 -5.35 1.02
CA TRP A 143 1.87 -3.99 1.51
C TRP A 143 0.64 -3.92 2.39
N ILE A 144 0.78 -3.38 3.60
CA ILE A 144 -0.30 -3.29 4.57
C ILE A 144 -0.27 -1.96 5.34
N PHE A 145 -1.47 -1.44 5.65
CA PHE A 145 -1.67 -0.32 6.55
C PHE A 145 -2.20 -0.88 7.89
N PRO A 146 -1.34 -1.03 8.92
CA PRO A 146 -1.69 -1.76 10.15
C PRO A 146 -2.64 -0.99 11.07
N GLU A 147 -2.85 0.29 10.88
CA GLU A 147 -3.90 1.07 11.56
C GLU A 147 -5.30 0.47 11.31
N GLY A 148 -5.50 -0.13 10.12
CA GLY A 148 -6.74 -0.75 9.73
C GLY A 148 -7.87 0.22 9.40
N THR A 149 -7.64 1.53 9.52
CA THR A 149 -8.48 2.63 9.07
C THR A 149 -7.59 3.83 8.76
N ARG A 150 -8.16 4.93 8.25
CA ARG A 150 -7.46 6.17 7.96
C ARG A 150 -7.52 7.09 9.17
N ASN A 151 -6.40 7.78 9.48
CA ASN A 151 -6.35 8.77 10.56
C ASN A 151 -6.91 10.14 10.17
N LYS A 152 -7.17 10.35 8.85
CA LYS A 152 -7.77 11.59 8.29
C LYS A 152 -6.95 12.87 8.58
N GLY A 153 -5.63 12.74 8.65
CA GLY A 153 -4.71 13.84 8.94
C GLY A 153 -4.52 14.14 10.43
N GLY A 154 -5.10 13.34 11.30
CA GLY A 154 -4.79 13.37 12.74
C GLY A 154 -3.56 12.52 13.07
N ASP A 155 -3.32 12.31 14.36
CA ASP A 155 -2.23 11.48 14.85
C ASP A 155 -2.29 10.06 14.29
N MET A 156 -1.13 9.46 14.08
CA MET A 156 -1.01 8.08 13.62
C MET A 156 -1.62 7.13 14.66
N LEU A 157 -2.60 6.33 14.22
CA LEU A 157 -3.32 5.41 15.07
C LEU A 157 -2.43 4.24 15.55
N PRO A 158 -2.78 3.57 16.65
CA PRO A 158 -2.07 2.38 17.08
C PRO A 158 -2.09 1.27 16.02
N PHE A 159 -0.95 0.63 15.82
CA PHE A 159 -0.81 -0.46 14.87
C PHE A 159 -1.41 -1.76 15.41
N LYS A 160 -2.24 -2.42 14.62
CA LYS A 160 -2.82 -3.72 14.94
C LYS A 160 -1.77 -4.83 14.77
N ALA A 161 -1.65 -5.71 15.74
CA ALA A 161 -0.66 -6.78 15.78
C ALA A 161 -0.79 -7.83 14.64
N GLY A 162 -1.85 -7.77 13.82
CA GLY A 162 -2.12 -8.76 12.78
C GLY A 162 -1.02 -8.90 11.75
N ALA A 163 -0.54 -7.78 11.18
CA ALA A 163 0.54 -7.76 10.20
C ALA A 163 1.84 -8.35 10.76
N PHE A 164 2.14 -8.02 12.00
CA PHE A 164 3.36 -8.43 12.71
C PHE A 164 3.35 -9.92 13.09
N ARG A 165 2.19 -10.47 13.45
CA ARG A 165 2.03 -11.93 13.62
C ARG A 165 2.34 -12.67 12.33
N ILE A 166 1.86 -12.15 11.20
CA ILE A 166 2.10 -12.76 9.91
C ILE A 166 3.57 -12.68 9.51
N ALA A 167 4.26 -11.56 9.73
CA ALA A 167 5.69 -11.46 9.51
C ALA A 167 6.43 -12.57 10.25
N LYS A 168 6.10 -12.81 11.53
CA LYS A 168 6.66 -13.90 12.33
C LYS A 168 6.30 -15.29 11.78
N GLU A 169 5.03 -15.53 11.45
CA GLU A 169 4.57 -16.82 10.91
C GLU A 169 5.19 -17.14 9.54
N MET A 170 5.48 -16.12 8.75
CA MET A 170 6.15 -16.23 7.43
C MET A 170 7.67 -16.31 7.53
N GLY A 171 8.26 -15.91 8.66
CA GLY A 171 9.72 -15.79 8.79
C GLY A 171 10.30 -14.70 7.87
N VAL A 172 9.59 -13.58 7.65
CA VAL A 172 10.01 -12.49 6.77
C VAL A 172 10.26 -11.19 7.55
N GLY A 173 11.11 -10.34 6.99
CA GLY A 173 11.37 -9.01 7.52
C GLY A 173 10.22 -8.03 7.30
N ILE A 174 10.29 -6.91 8.01
CA ILE A 174 9.34 -5.79 7.91
C ILE A 174 10.08 -4.57 7.39
N VAL A 175 9.53 -3.89 6.39
CA VAL A 175 10.02 -2.59 5.93
C VAL A 175 9.07 -1.51 6.44
N PRO A 176 9.48 -0.69 7.44
CA PRO A 176 8.72 0.48 7.83
C PRO A 176 8.73 1.50 6.70
N VAL A 177 7.58 2.11 6.42
CA VAL A 177 7.44 3.12 5.38
C VAL A 177 6.69 4.33 5.92
N THR A 178 7.27 5.51 5.78
CA THR A 178 6.61 6.78 6.14
C THR A 178 6.04 7.44 4.90
N ILE A 179 4.76 7.80 4.94
CA ILE A 179 4.12 8.71 3.99
C ILE A 179 3.96 10.04 4.69
N SER A 180 4.51 11.11 4.10
CA SER A 180 4.38 12.46 4.66
C SER A 180 2.91 12.90 4.69
N PRO A 181 2.53 13.89 5.53
CA PRO A 181 1.18 14.42 5.53
C PRO A 181 0.73 14.86 4.14
N ALA A 182 -0.44 14.41 3.73
CA ALA A 182 -1.05 14.72 2.44
C ALA A 182 -2.50 15.19 2.58
N VAL A 183 -3.08 15.05 3.77
CA VAL A 183 -4.46 15.46 4.05
C VAL A 183 -4.53 16.96 4.18
N GLY A 184 -5.37 17.58 3.34
CA GLY A 184 -5.49 19.05 3.28
C GLY A 184 -4.52 19.71 2.29
N ASP A 185 -3.39 19.07 1.98
CA ASP A 185 -2.36 19.64 1.10
C ASP A 185 -2.66 19.39 -0.38
N ILE A 186 -3.42 18.34 -0.71
CA ILE A 186 -3.78 18.05 -2.10
C ILE A 186 -4.86 19.04 -2.55
N ALA A 187 -4.37 20.08 -3.21
CA ALA A 187 -5.22 21.17 -3.69
C ALA A 187 -5.95 20.78 -4.98
N TYR A 188 -7.05 20.06 -4.88
CA TYR A 188 -7.85 19.60 -6.02
C TYR A 188 -8.30 20.73 -6.97
N ASN A 189 -8.47 21.95 -6.47
CA ASN A 189 -8.89 23.13 -7.22
C ASN A 189 -7.75 24.09 -7.59
N SER A 190 -6.49 23.74 -7.29
CA SER A 190 -5.32 24.58 -7.57
C SER A 190 -4.38 23.87 -8.54
N LEU A 191 -3.69 24.63 -9.38
CA LEU A 191 -2.60 24.15 -10.23
C LEU A 191 -1.25 24.13 -9.48
N ARG A 192 -1.21 24.63 -8.25
CA ARG A 192 0.01 24.56 -7.45
C ARG A 192 0.37 23.11 -7.17
N PRO A 193 1.61 22.71 -7.37
CA PRO A 193 2.02 21.35 -7.07
C PRO A 193 1.97 21.10 -5.56
N THR A 194 1.47 19.92 -5.18
CA THR A 194 1.59 19.39 -3.83
C THR A 194 2.77 18.43 -3.81
N GLU A 195 3.69 18.61 -2.89
CA GLU A 195 4.83 17.71 -2.72
C GLU A 195 4.55 16.75 -1.57
N VAL A 196 4.69 15.46 -1.84
CA VAL A 196 4.51 14.39 -0.87
C VAL A 196 5.72 13.48 -0.94
N SER A 197 6.21 13.01 0.19
CA SER A 197 7.28 12.02 0.23
C SER A 197 6.78 10.67 0.72
N ILE A 198 7.38 9.60 0.16
CA ILE A 198 7.25 8.24 0.64
C ILE A 198 8.65 7.67 0.84
N VAL A 199 8.94 7.23 2.06
CA VAL A 199 10.29 6.83 2.48
C VAL A 199 10.26 5.42 3.06
N ALA A 200 11.01 4.50 2.45
CA ALA A 200 11.28 3.20 3.06
C ALA A 200 12.49 3.32 4.01
N HIS A 201 12.30 2.84 5.24
CA HIS A 201 13.36 2.80 6.24
C HIS A 201 14.10 1.47 6.21
N GLN A 202 15.19 1.37 7.00
CA GLN A 202 15.93 0.13 7.12
C GLN A 202 15.01 -1.02 7.53
N PRO A 203 15.09 -2.18 6.87
CA PRO A 203 14.29 -3.34 7.21
C PRO A 203 14.59 -3.82 8.63
N ILE A 204 13.54 -4.17 9.37
CA ILE A 204 13.64 -5.02 10.54
C ILE A 204 13.73 -6.45 10.00
N GLU A 205 14.90 -7.04 10.07
CA GLU A 205 15.17 -8.35 9.45
C GLU A 205 14.46 -9.51 10.14
N ALA A 206 14.33 -10.64 9.46
CA ALA A 206 13.52 -11.77 9.93
C ALA A 206 13.97 -12.33 11.31
N ASP A 207 15.27 -12.33 11.59
CA ASP A 207 15.82 -12.76 12.87
C ASP A 207 15.46 -11.79 14.01
N GLU A 208 15.44 -10.50 13.75
CA GLU A 208 14.99 -9.47 14.69
C GLU A 208 13.47 -9.56 14.90
N VAL A 209 12.69 -9.73 13.80
CA VAL A 209 11.25 -9.99 13.86
C VAL A 209 10.93 -11.21 14.72
N ALA A 210 11.75 -12.27 14.66
CA ALA A 210 11.55 -13.49 15.45
C ALA A 210 11.72 -13.26 16.97
N ARG A 211 12.63 -12.35 17.37
CA ARG A 211 12.96 -12.08 18.79
C ARG A 211 11.91 -11.29 19.54
N MET A 212 11.16 -10.42 18.83
CA MET A 212 10.15 -9.56 19.45
C MET A 212 8.76 -10.20 19.45
N SER A 213 7.92 -9.86 20.40
CA SER A 213 6.48 -10.16 20.30
C SER A 213 5.82 -9.32 19.20
N ALA A 214 4.68 -9.79 18.68
CA ALA A 214 3.97 -9.04 17.64
C ALA A 214 3.45 -7.67 18.13
N LYS A 215 3.27 -7.47 19.43
CA LYS A 215 2.88 -6.17 20.02
C LYS A 215 4.08 -5.22 20.09
N GLU A 216 5.23 -5.72 20.53
CA GLU A 216 6.49 -4.96 20.55
C GLU A 216 6.87 -4.51 19.14
N LEU A 217 6.84 -5.42 18.15
CA LEU A 217 7.07 -5.09 16.75
C LEU A 217 6.12 -4.00 16.24
N ALA A 218 4.84 -4.07 16.61
CA ALA A 218 3.85 -3.07 16.21
C ALA A 218 4.19 -1.69 16.78
N SER A 219 4.57 -1.62 18.06
CA SER A 219 4.96 -0.36 18.71
C SER A 219 6.26 0.17 18.15
N TYR A 220 7.28 -0.68 18.03
CA TYR A 220 8.60 -0.33 17.50
C TYR A 220 8.52 0.19 16.05
N THR A 221 7.81 -0.55 15.17
CA THR A 221 7.63 -0.11 13.77
C THR A 221 6.86 1.21 13.69
N ARG A 222 5.84 1.39 14.56
CA ARG A 222 5.08 2.64 14.63
C ARG A 222 5.96 3.80 15.06
N GLU A 223 6.85 3.60 16.02
CA GLU A 223 7.79 4.61 16.51
C GLU A 223 8.77 5.04 15.40
N ILE A 224 9.36 4.09 14.67
CA ILE A 224 10.21 4.38 13.51
C ILE A 224 9.47 5.30 12.50
N ILE A 225 8.24 4.94 12.14
CA ILE A 225 7.46 5.70 11.16
C ILE A 225 7.11 7.08 11.71
N ASN A 226 6.67 7.17 12.98
CA ASN A 226 6.24 8.43 13.60
C ASN A 226 7.37 9.44 13.74
N ASN A 227 8.56 8.98 14.12
CA ASN A 227 9.73 9.86 14.29
C ASN A 227 10.26 10.43 12.97
N MET A 228 9.85 9.86 11.84
CA MET A 228 10.27 10.26 10.50
C MET A 228 9.17 11.01 9.73
N ILE A 229 7.99 11.22 10.32
CA ILE A 229 6.97 12.10 9.75
C ILE A 229 7.49 13.53 9.88
N PRO A 230 7.66 14.29 8.77
CA PRO A 230 8.06 15.67 8.85
C PRO A 230 7.07 16.46 9.70
N VAL A 231 7.57 17.20 10.68
CA VAL A 231 6.78 18.22 11.38
C VAL A 231 6.67 19.40 10.42
N ILE A 232 5.47 19.70 9.95
CA ILE A 232 5.17 20.82 9.04
C ILE A 232 5.04 22.11 9.88
#